data_3296d56e89cdf6c66aa3a0c0f3e54abb
#
_entry.id   3296d56e89cdf6c66aa3a0c0f3e54abb
#
_cell.length_a   1.000
_cell.length_b   1.000
_cell.length_c   1.000
_cell.angle_alpha   90.00
_cell.angle_beta   90.00
_cell.angle_gamma   90.00
#
_symmetry.space_group_name_H-M   'P 1'
#
loop_
_entity.id
_entity.type
_entity.pdbx_description
1 polymer ?
#
loop_
_entity_poly.entity_id
_entity_poly.type
_entity_poly.pdbx_seq_one_letter_code
_entity_poly.pdbx_strand_id
1 'polypeptide(L)'
;MKFTNLTTAEFGAFTDSMPYSHFTQMVGNYELKVAEGVETHLVGIKDNQNQVLAACLLTAVPVMKVFKYFYTNRGPVMDYENQELVHFFFNELAKYVKKYNALYVRVDPYLPMLKRNHDGEVIERFQNDWFFDKMTQLGFEHEGFTTGFDTVRQIRFHSVLDVEGKTAKDILNNMDSLRKRNTKKVQKNGVKVRFLDENELHIFRSFMEETSETKDFVDREDDFYYHRLKHYKDRVLVPLAYIDFTTYIPELKSEEQDFHKQIAKTEKELEKRPDNQKSLNKKNNLMQQLEANQAKIQEAEQLQAKHGDMLPISAGFFIINPFEVVYYAGGTANEFRHFAGSYAIQWEMINYAIEHHIPRYNFYGISGHFTEDAEDAGVVKFKKGYNADVIEYVGDFIKPVRKPFYKIYTTLKQLKEKIKR
;
A
#
# COMPACT_ATOMS: atom_id res chain seq x y z
N MET A 1 -36.23 0.02 0.67
CA MET A 1 -34.94 0.71 0.52
C MET A 1 -35.14 2.17 0.15
N LYS A 2 -34.33 3.09 0.69
CA LYS A 2 -34.36 4.54 0.42
C LYS A 2 -32.94 5.06 0.22
N PHE A 3 -32.70 5.74 -0.91
CA PHE A 3 -31.45 6.47 -1.16
C PHE A 3 -31.48 7.81 -0.44
N THR A 4 -30.45 8.13 0.34
CA THR A 4 -30.41 9.29 1.23
C THR A 4 -28.98 9.78 1.46
N ASN A 5 -28.83 11.02 1.96
CA ASN A 5 -27.59 11.49 2.52
C ASN A 5 -27.33 10.77 3.87
N LEU A 6 -26.07 10.48 4.11
CA LEU A 6 -25.60 9.90 5.39
C LEU A 6 -24.90 10.99 6.22
N THR A 7 -25.01 10.88 7.53
CA THR A 7 -24.11 11.60 8.43
C THR A 7 -22.71 10.98 8.39
N THR A 8 -21.70 11.73 8.80
CA THR A 8 -20.31 11.23 8.88
C THR A 8 -20.22 10.00 9.79
N ALA A 9 -20.97 9.98 10.89
CA ALA A 9 -21.01 8.86 11.82
C ALA A 9 -21.63 7.60 11.19
N GLU A 10 -22.73 7.72 10.47
CA GLU A 10 -23.37 6.59 9.77
C GLU A 10 -22.46 6.04 8.65
N PHE A 11 -21.85 6.94 7.89
CA PHE A 11 -20.92 6.58 6.84
C PHE A 11 -19.72 5.82 7.39
N GLY A 12 -19.07 6.37 8.44
CA GLY A 12 -17.91 5.75 9.08
C GLY A 12 -18.22 4.39 9.69
N ALA A 13 -19.29 4.31 10.50
CA ALA A 13 -19.71 3.06 11.14
C ALA A 13 -19.97 1.95 10.11
N PHE A 14 -20.61 2.29 8.98
CA PHE A 14 -20.91 1.33 7.94
C PHE A 14 -19.64 0.91 7.18
N THR A 15 -18.82 1.87 6.72
CA THR A 15 -17.61 1.55 5.95
C THR A 15 -16.56 0.82 6.76
N ASP A 16 -16.49 1.05 8.08
CA ASP A 16 -15.62 0.30 9.00
C ASP A 16 -16.14 -1.11 9.32
N SER A 17 -17.42 -1.40 9.08
CA SER A 17 -18.00 -2.73 9.31
C SER A 17 -17.96 -3.66 8.09
N MET A 18 -17.77 -3.09 6.90
CA MET A 18 -17.87 -3.85 5.64
C MET A 18 -16.52 -4.36 5.17
N PRO A 19 -16.40 -5.66 4.81
CA PRO A 19 -15.22 -6.18 4.13
C PRO A 19 -15.01 -5.47 2.79
N TYR A 20 -13.75 -5.39 2.35
CA TYR A 20 -13.36 -4.70 1.11
C TYR A 20 -13.69 -3.21 1.06
N SER A 21 -13.77 -2.54 2.23
CA SER A 21 -13.78 -1.09 2.27
C SER A 21 -12.37 -0.55 2.00
N HIS A 22 -12.25 0.40 1.07
CA HIS A 22 -10.98 1.01 0.70
C HIS A 22 -10.78 2.35 1.42
N PHE A 23 -9.52 2.74 1.69
CA PHE A 23 -9.22 3.99 2.41
C PHE A 23 -9.80 5.25 1.75
N THR A 24 -10.05 5.23 0.43
CA THR A 24 -10.71 6.35 -0.26
C THR A 24 -12.20 6.48 0.10
N GLN A 25 -12.78 5.49 0.73
CA GLN A 25 -14.14 5.48 1.26
C GLN A 25 -14.17 5.55 2.80
N MET A 26 -13.17 6.21 3.41
CA MET A 26 -13.12 6.47 4.86
C MET A 26 -13.50 7.91 5.18
N VAL A 27 -13.91 8.12 6.44
CA VAL A 27 -14.20 9.47 6.99
C VAL A 27 -12.99 10.39 6.82
N GLY A 28 -11.78 9.90 7.05
CA GLY A 28 -10.55 10.70 6.87
C GLY A 28 -10.39 11.24 5.45
N ASN A 29 -10.77 10.46 4.42
CA ASN A 29 -10.75 10.97 3.04
C ASN A 29 -11.85 12.03 2.80
N TYR A 30 -13.03 11.85 3.39
CA TYR A 30 -14.09 12.86 3.33
C TYR A 30 -13.62 14.19 3.95
N GLU A 31 -13.07 14.17 5.17
CA GLU A 31 -12.53 15.35 5.86
C GLU A 31 -11.42 16.02 5.06
N LEU A 32 -10.51 15.23 4.50
CA LEU A 32 -9.45 15.72 3.61
C LEU A 32 -10.02 16.44 2.38
N LYS A 33 -10.98 15.84 1.68
CA LYS A 33 -11.58 16.45 0.49
C LYS A 33 -12.36 17.71 0.80
N VAL A 34 -13.04 17.77 1.94
CA VAL A 34 -13.69 19.00 2.43
C VAL A 34 -12.66 20.09 2.72
N ALA A 35 -11.55 19.76 3.36
CA ALA A 35 -10.46 20.70 3.64
C ALA A 35 -9.77 21.22 2.36
N GLU A 36 -9.67 20.39 1.33
CA GLU A 36 -9.18 20.76 -0.01
C GLU A 36 -10.20 21.61 -0.81
N GLY A 37 -11.38 21.92 -0.24
CA GLY A 37 -12.43 22.68 -0.92
C GLY A 37 -13.15 21.92 -2.03
N VAL A 38 -13.01 20.59 -2.09
CA VAL A 38 -13.70 19.74 -3.06
C VAL A 38 -15.15 19.52 -2.60
N GLU A 39 -16.09 19.73 -3.50
CA GLU A 39 -17.50 19.39 -3.23
C GLU A 39 -17.64 17.88 -3.04
N THR A 40 -18.17 17.49 -1.87
CA THR A 40 -18.28 16.09 -1.45
C THR A 40 -19.70 15.78 -0.97
N HIS A 41 -20.14 14.55 -1.22
CA HIS A 41 -21.42 14.04 -0.75
C HIS A 41 -21.23 12.67 -0.11
N LEU A 42 -21.75 12.50 1.12
CA LEU A 42 -21.91 11.20 1.74
C LEU A 42 -23.31 10.71 1.48
N VAL A 43 -23.46 9.68 0.66
CA VAL A 43 -24.77 9.12 0.28
C VAL A 43 -24.81 7.63 0.55
N GLY A 44 -26.00 7.09 0.68
CA GLY A 44 -26.17 5.65 0.90
C GLY A 44 -27.61 5.19 0.74
N ILE A 45 -27.79 3.92 1.02
CA ILE A 45 -29.12 3.29 1.07
C ILE A 45 -29.42 2.88 2.50
N LYS A 46 -30.63 3.18 2.94
CA LYS A 46 -31.20 2.68 4.19
C LYS A 46 -32.41 1.81 3.94
N ASP A 47 -32.59 0.81 4.78
CA ASP A 47 -33.80 -0.01 4.82
C ASP A 47 -34.97 0.69 5.55
N ASN A 48 -36.06 -0.02 5.73
CA ASN A 48 -37.25 0.49 6.42
C ASN A 48 -37.06 0.64 7.94
N GLN A 49 -35.99 0.04 8.50
CA GLN A 49 -35.60 0.14 9.91
C GLN A 49 -34.51 1.20 10.12
N ASN A 50 -34.20 1.98 9.07
CA ASN A 50 -33.16 3.02 9.04
C ASN A 50 -31.71 2.47 9.15
N GLN A 51 -31.50 1.16 8.92
CA GLN A 51 -30.17 0.57 8.86
C GLN A 51 -29.49 0.89 7.51
N VAL A 52 -28.21 1.24 7.55
CA VAL A 52 -27.42 1.50 6.34
C VAL A 52 -27.10 0.18 5.65
N LEU A 53 -27.41 0.06 4.36
CA LEU A 53 -27.14 -1.09 3.51
C LEU A 53 -26.04 -0.82 2.48
N ALA A 54 -25.80 0.45 2.14
CA ALA A 54 -24.73 0.89 1.24
C ALA A 54 -24.30 2.31 1.61
N ALA A 55 -23.02 2.61 1.44
CA ALA A 55 -22.45 3.93 1.67
C ALA A 55 -21.48 4.32 0.56
N CYS A 56 -21.42 5.61 0.24
CA CYS A 56 -20.58 6.11 -0.82
C CYS A 56 -20.13 7.55 -0.56
N LEU A 57 -18.85 7.79 -0.65
CA LEU A 57 -18.26 9.12 -0.76
C LEU A 57 -18.17 9.48 -2.25
N LEU A 58 -18.84 10.55 -2.64
CA LEU A 58 -18.77 11.13 -3.96
C LEU A 58 -17.99 12.45 -3.91
N THR A 59 -17.14 12.68 -4.88
CA THR A 59 -16.54 13.99 -5.16
C THR A 59 -17.14 14.57 -6.42
N ALA A 60 -17.32 15.89 -6.46
CA ALA A 60 -17.84 16.60 -7.63
C ALA A 60 -16.82 17.63 -8.10
N VAL A 61 -16.50 17.58 -9.40
CA VAL A 61 -15.53 18.47 -10.03
C VAL A 61 -16.21 19.25 -11.16
N PRO A 62 -16.05 20.58 -11.24
CA PRO A 62 -16.59 21.40 -12.31
C PRO A 62 -16.08 20.97 -13.69
N VAL A 63 -16.98 20.95 -14.68
CA VAL A 63 -16.67 20.65 -16.07
C VAL A 63 -17.54 21.53 -17.00
N MET A 64 -16.96 22.01 -18.13
CA MET A 64 -17.63 22.88 -19.08
C MET A 64 -18.29 24.14 -18.46
N LYS A 65 -17.75 24.67 -17.36
CA LYS A 65 -18.21 25.85 -16.58
C LYS A 65 -19.59 25.72 -15.92
N VAL A 66 -20.52 24.95 -16.48
CA VAL A 66 -21.93 24.83 -16.03
C VAL A 66 -22.30 23.46 -15.50
N PHE A 67 -21.50 22.45 -15.74
CA PHE A 67 -21.73 21.09 -15.30
C PHE A 67 -20.67 20.62 -14.30
N LYS A 68 -20.92 19.47 -13.69
CA LYS A 68 -19.97 18.75 -12.84
C LYS A 68 -19.85 17.31 -13.32
N TYR A 69 -18.71 16.67 -13.11
CA TYR A 69 -18.66 15.22 -13.08
C TYR A 69 -18.52 14.75 -11.65
N PHE A 70 -19.18 13.65 -11.35
CA PHE A 70 -19.10 13.00 -10.07
C PHE A 70 -18.20 11.77 -10.16
N TYR A 71 -17.42 11.54 -9.12
CA TYR A 71 -16.58 10.35 -9.04
C TYR A 71 -16.64 9.73 -7.63
N THR A 72 -16.73 8.41 -7.60
CA THR A 72 -16.54 7.63 -6.37
C THR A 72 -15.36 6.70 -6.54
N ASN A 73 -14.24 7.06 -5.90
CA ASN A 73 -13.02 6.26 -5.91
C ASN A 73 -13.22 5.03 -5.04
N ARG A 74 -13.08 3.82 -5.59
CA ARG A 74 -13.25 2.55 -4.88
C ARG A 74 -14.60 2.39 -4.17
N GLY A 75 -15.59 3.11 -4.62
CA GLY A 75 -16.95 3.02 -4.08
C GLY A 75 -17.99 2.65 -5.15
N PRO A 76 -19.21 2.40 -4.69
CA PRO A 76 -19.71 2.43 -3.30
C PRO A 76 -19.23 1.24 -2.46
N VAL A 77 -19.32 1.36 -1.15
CA VAL A 77 -19.17 0.25 -0.20
C VAL A 77 -20.53 -0.37 0.02
N MET A 78 -20.69 -1.65 -0.32
CA MET A 78 -21.95 -2.40 -0.17
C MET A 78 -21.70 -3.89 -0.31
N ASP A 79 -22.70 -4.70 0.01
CA ASP A 79 -22.73 -6.09 -0.38
C ASP A 79 -23.03 -6.22 -1.88
N TYR A 80 -22.02 -6.54 -2.67
CA TYR A 80 -22.14 -6.71 -4.12
C TYR A 80 -22.81 -8.03 -4.52
N GLU A 81 -22.97 -9.00 -3.64
CA GLU A 81 -23.74 -10.23 -3.92
C GLU A 81 -25.23 -9.94 -3.95
N ASN A 82 -25.67 -8.88 -3.28
CA ASN A 82 -27.06 -8.44 -3.28
C ASN A 82 -27.38 -7.65 -4.56
N GLN A 83 -27.74 -8.35 -5.61
CA GLN A 83 -28.02 -7.76 -6.94
C GLN A 83 -29.17 -6.75 -6.95
N GLU A 84 -30.16 -6.89 -6.04
CA GLU A 84 -31.26 -5.92 -5.89
C GLU A 84 -30.74 -4.61 -5.32
N LEU A 85 -29.90 -4.69 -4.28
CA LEU A 85 -29.23 -3.53 -3.67
C LEU A 85 -28.35 -2.79 -4.70
N VAL A 86 -27.55 -3.53 -5.46
CA VAL A 86 -26.70 -3.00 -6.54
C VAL A 86 -27.53 -2.26 -7.57
N HIS A 87 -28.60 -2.91 -8.07
CA HIS A 87 -29.51 -2.27 -9.04
C HIS A 87 -30.12 -0.97 -8.50
N PHE A 88 -30.64 -1.03 -7.28
CA PHE A 88 -31.29 0.12 -6.64
C PHE A 88 -30.29 1.26 -6.42
N PHE A 89 -29.09 0.98 -5.91
CA PHE A 89 -28.08 1.99 -5.64
C PHE A 89 -27.69 2.76 -6.93
N PHE A 90 -27.28 2.08 -7.98
CA PHE A 90 -26.77 2.72 -9.19
C PHE A 90 -27.88 3.43 -9.98
N ASN A 91 -29.12 2.96 -9.91
CA ASN A 91 -30.28 3.65 -10.47
C ASN A 91 -30.54 4.98 -9.74
N GLU A 92 -30.58 4.96 -8.41
CA GLU A 92 -30.84 6.15 -7.61
C GLU A 92 -29.65 7.12 -7.60
N LEU A 93 -28.40 6.63 -7.64
CA LEU A 93 -27.20 7.45 -7.78
C LEU A 93 -27.30 8.37 -9.01
N ALA A 94 -27.70 7.82 -10.15
CA ALA A 94 -27.84 8.61 -11.37
C ALA A 94 -28.90 9.71 -11.25
N LYS A 95 -30.01 9.42 -10.57
CA LYS A 95 -31.07 10.41 -10.28
C LYS A 95 -30.58 11.49 -9.30
N TYR A 96 -29.80 11.07 -8.29
CA TYR A 96 -29.25 11.96 -7.29
C TYR A 96 -28.29 12.98 -7.91
N VAL A 97 -27.25 12.52 -8.62
CA VAL A 97 -26.24 13.42 -9.19
C VAL A 97 -26.84 14.36 -10.27
N LYS A 98 -27.90 13.94 -10.95
CA LYS A 98 -28.64 14.80 -11.91
C LYS A 98 -29.19 16.08 -11.28
N LYS A 99 -29.61 16.03 -9.99
CA LYS A 99 -30.10 17.19 -9.23
C LYS A 99 -28.99 18.21 -8.98
N TYR A 100 -27.72 17.78 -9.00
CA TYR A 100 -26.53 18.61 -8.76
C TYR A 100 -25.78 18.97 -10.05
N ASN A 101 -26.50 19.04 -11.17
CA ASN A 101 -25.96 19.40 -12.49
C ASN A 101 -24.87 18.46 -13.03
N ALA A 102 -24.93 17.18 -12.71
CA ALA A 102 -23.99 16.21 -13.25
C ALA A 102 -24.08 16.11 -14.78
N LEU A 103 -22.96 16.20 -15.45
CA LEU A 103 -22.78 15.82 -16.84
C LEU A 103 -22.72 14.30 -16.97
N TYR A 104 -21.91 13.69 -16.10
CA TYR A 104 -21.76 12.24 -15.96
C TYR A 104 -21.33 11.88 -14.55
N VAL A 105 -21.48 10.61 -14.19
CA VAL A 105 -20.90 10.02 -12.99
C VAL A 105 -19.97 8.89 -13.40
N ARG A 106 -18.77 8.86 -12.79
CA ARG A 106 -17.80 7.76 -12.84
C ARG A 106 -17.85 7.00 -11.54
N VAL A 107 -17.80 5.70 -11.60
CA VAL A 107 -17.73 4.80 -10.46
C VAL A 107 -16.58 3.80 -10.68
N ASP A 108 -15.86 3.50 -9.62
CA ASP A 108 -14.74 2.56 -9.62
C ASP A 108 -14.90 1.62 -8.43
N PRO A 109 -15.77 0.58 -8.54
CA PRO A 109 -16.03 -0.33 -7.44
C PRO A 109 -14.78 -1.08 -6.99
N TYR A 110 -14.57 -1.21 -5.67
CA TYR A 110 -13.50 -2.04 -5.10
C TYR A 110 -13.90 -3.52 -5.14
N LEU A 111 -14.36 -3.97 -6.30
CA LEU A 111 -14.88 -5.29 -6.59
C LEU A 111 -13.84 -6.11 -7.34
N PRO A 112 -13.32 -7.22 -6.73
CA PRO A 112 -12.37 -8.09 -7.40
C PRO A 112 -12.98 -8.78 -8.63
N MET A 113 -12.21 -8.88 -9.71
CA MET A 113 -12.55 -9.61 -10.92
C MET A 113 -11.71 -10.88 -11.06
N LEU A 114 -10.39 -10.74 -10.94
CA LEU A 114 -9.45 -11.83 -11.05
C LEU A 114 -8.43 -11.78 -9.91
N LYS A 115 -7.98 -12.96 -9.51
CA LYS A 115 -6.78 -13.15 -8.71
C LYS A 115 -5.71 -13.76 -9.60
N ARG A 116 -4.52 -13.17 -9.59
CA ARG A 116 -3.37 -13.60 -10.38
C ARG A 116 -2.15 -13.84 -9.50
N ASN A 117 -1.19 -14.60 -9.99
CA ASN A 117 0.16 -14.53 -9.46
C ASN A 117 0.92 -13.33 -10.06
N HIS A 118 2.15 -13.07 -9.60
CA HIS A 118 2.98 -11.97 -10.11
C HIS A 118 3.63 -12.25 -11.48
N ASP A 119 3.36 -13.39 -12.09
CA ASP A 119 3.72 -13.72 -13.47
C ASP A 119 2.54 -13.45 -14.43
N GLY A 120 1.41 -12.95 -13.89
CA GLY A 120 0.23 -12.60 -14.65
C GLY A 120 -0.76 -13.75 -14.86
N GLU A 121 -0.45 -14.97 -14.40
CA GLU A 121 -1.31 -16.13 -14.55
C GLU A 121 -2.54 -16.01 -13.65
N VAL A 122 -3.70 -16.31 -14.19
CA VAL A 122 -4.97 -16.29 -13.44
C VAL A 122 -5.04 -17.50 -12.52
N ILE A 123 -5.13 -17.26 -11.21
CA ILE A 123 -5.28 -18.29 -10.18
C ILE A 123 -6.77 -18.55 -9.90
N GLU A 124 -7.57 -17.46 -9.87
CA GLU A 124 -8.98 -17.51 -9.51
C GLU A 124 -9.78 -16.49 -10.31
N ARG A 125 -11.03 -16.81 -10.65
CA ARG A 125 -12.01 -15.90 -11.23
C ARG A 125 -13.13 -15.69 -10.23
N PHE A 126 -13.32 -14.44 -9.80
CA PHE A 126 -14.50 -14.06 -9.02
C PHE A 126 -15.72 -14.03 -9.94
N GLN A 127 -16.84 -14.57 -9.49
CA GLN A 127 -18.06 -14.68 -10.31
C GLN A 127 -18.82 -13.35 -10.39
N ASN A 128 -18.15 -12.31 -10.90
CA ASN A 128 -18.67 -10.94 -10.98
C ASN A 128 -19.02 -10.50 -12.41
N ASP A 129 -19.08 -11.45 -13.38
CA ASP A 129 -19.41 -11.12 -14.78
C ASP A 129 -20.82 -10.50 -14.91
N TRP A 130 -21.78 -10.96 -14.09
CA TRP A 130 -23.11 -10.39 -14.00
C TRP A 130 -23.12 -8.89 -13.70
N PHE A 131 -22.10 -8.37 -13.02
CA PHE A 131 -22.00 -6.96 -12.67
C PHE A 131 -21.84 -6.07 -13.92
N PHE A 132 -21.07 -6.50 -14.91
CA PHE A 132 -20.91 -5.79 -16.17
C PHE A 132 -22.24 -5.69 -16.94
N ASP A 133 -22.97 -6.79 -17.01
CA ASP A 133 -24.29 -6.84 -17.64
C ASP A 133 -25.27 -5.91 -16.91
N LYS A 134 -25.26 -5.96 -15.58
CA LYS A 134 -26.10 -5.11 -14.73
C LYS A 134 -25.80 -3.63 -14.94
N MET A 135 -24.52 -3.25 -14.95
CA MET A 135 -24.08 -1.87 -15.18
C MET A 135 -24.47 -1.39 -16.59
N THR A 136 -24.34 -2.24 -17.60
CA THR A 136 -24.78 -1.95 -18.98
C THR A 136 -26.30 -1.72 -19.05
N GLN A 137 -27.10 -2.59 -18.42
CA GLN A 137 -28.57 -2.42 -18.34
C GLN A 137 -28.96 -1.10 -17.66
N LEU A 138 -28.19 -0.67 -16.67
CA LEU A 138 -28.37 0.61 -15.99
C LEU A 138 -27.84 1.81 -16.79
N GLY A 139 -27.27 1.60 -17.97
CA GLY A 139 -26.73 2.62 -18.87
C GLY A 139 -25.38 3.18 -18.44
N PHE A 140 -24.61 2.41 -17.70
CA PHE A 140 -23.19 2.64 -17.49
C PHE A 140 -22.37 1.99 -18.60
N GLU A 141 -21.32 2.65 -19.03
CA GLU A 141 -20.38 2.18 -20.03
C GLU A 141 -19.06 1.86 -19.32
N HIS A 142 -18.53 0.65 -19.50
CA HIS A 142 -17.21 0.26 -18.97
C HIS A 142 -16.10 0.97 -19.76
N GLU A 143 -15.12 1.57 -19.08
CA GLU A 143 -14.03 2.32 -19.72
C GLU A 143 -12.86 1.44 -20.23
N GLY A 144 -13.05 0.14 -20.28
CA GLY A 144 -12.03 -0.84 -20.70
C GLY A 144 -11.15 -1.29 -19.55
N PHE A 145 -10.38 -2.34 -19.83
CA PHE A 145 -9.43 -2.94 -18.88
C PHE A 145 -8.08 -2.25 -19.01
N THR A 146 -7.90 -1.19 -18.22
CA THR A 146 -6.67 -0.38 -18.25
C THR A 146 -5.52 -1.07 -17.52
N THR A 147 -4.30 -0.86 -18.01
CA THR A 147 -3.02 -1.17 -17.38
C THR A 147 -2.18 0.10 -17.24
N GLY A 148 -1.07 0.01 -16.49
CA GLY A 148 -0.21 1.16 -16.23
C GLY A 148 -0.76 2.09 -15.15
N PHE A 149 -0.09 3.23 -14.99
CA PHE A 149 -0.47 4.25 -14.01
C PHE A 149 -1.18 5.41 -14.71
N ASP A 150 -2.27 5.89 -14.12
CA ASP A 150 -3.11 6.98 -14.62
C ASP A 150 -3.24 8.06 -13.55
N THR A 151 -3.28 9.32 -13.96
CA THR A 151 -3.40 10.45 -13.03
C THR A 151 -4.84 10.70 -12.55
N VAL A 152 -5.83 10.09 -13.22
CA VAL A 152 -7.26 10.31 -12.96
C VAL A 152 -7.94 9.07 -12.38
N ARG A 153 -7.51 7.88 -12.83
CA ARG A 153 -8.11 6.60 -12.46
C ARG A 153 -7.32 5.93 -11.34
N GLN A 154 -8.01 5.07 -10.60
CA GLN A 154 -7.34 4.22 -9.61
C GLN A 154 -6.60 3.07 -10.31
N ILE A 155 -5.51 2.63 -9.68
CA ILE A 155 -4.69 1.51 -10.19
C ILE A 155 -5.51 0.23 -10.08
N ARG A 156 -5.71 -0.47 -11.20
CA ARG A 156 -6.58 -1.65 -11.28
C ARG A 156 -6.02 -2.90 -10.62
N PHE A 157 -4.71 -3.00 -10.44
CA PHE A 157 -4.01 -4.16 -9.92
C PHE A 157 -3.37 -3.83 -8.58
N HIS A 158 -3.75 -4.55 -7.53
CA HIS A 158 -3.11 -4.45 -6.22
C HIS A 158 -2.40 -5.75 -5.86
N SER A 159 -1.20 -5.63 -5.30
CA SER A 159 -0.48 -6.77 -4.72
C SER A 159 -0.90 -6.92 -3.26
N VAL A 160 -1.55 -8.04 -2.93
CA VAL A 160 -2.19 -8.26 -1.63
C VAL A 160 -1.69 -9.55 -1.00
N LEU A 161 -1.22 -9.46 0.23
CA LEU A 161 -0.88 -10.60 1.08
C LEU A 161 -2.04 -10.84 2.06
N ASP A 162 -2.69 -11.97 1.95
CA ASP A 162 -3.63 -12.42 2.94
C ASP A 162 -2.87 -12.88 4.18
N VAL A 163 -3.23 -12.32 5.35
CA VAL A 163 -2.64 -12.65 6.65
C VAL A 163 -3.66 -13.21 7.65
N GLU A 164 -4.92 -13.36 7.24
CA GLU A 164 -5.99 -13.86 8.09
C GLU A 164 -5.68 -15.27 8.60
N GLY A 165 -5.74 -15.44 9.92
CA GLY A 165 -5.47 -16.72 10.58
C GLY A 165 -4.03 -17.25 10.47
N LYS A 166 -3.11 -16.45 9.92
CA LYS A 166 -1.70 -16.82 9.78
C LYS A 166 -0.85 -16.24 10.90
N THR A 167 0.19 -16.99 11.26
CA THR A 167 1.22 -16.51 12.17
C THR A 167 2.35 -15.83 11.41
N ALA A 168 3.12 -14.99 12.08
CA ALA A 168 4.36 -14.39 11.54
C ALA A 168 5.31 -15.47 10.96
N LYS A 169 5.38 -16.65 11.61
CA LYS A 169 6.18 -17.78 11.14
C LYS A 169 5.66 -18.34 9.81
N ASP A 170 4.36 -18.43 9.63
CA ASP A 170 3.76 -18.91 8.39
C ASP A 170 4.08 -17.96 7.24
N ILE A 171 3.89 -16.66 7.44
CA ILE A 171 4.23 -15.64 6.45
C ILE A 171 5.74 -15.71 6.10
N LEU A 172 6.62 -15.73 7.11
CA LEU A 172 8.06 -15.81 6.89
C LEU A 172 8.47 -17.07 6.12
N ASN A 173 7.83 -18.22 6.41
CA ASN A 173 8.13 -19.48 5.74
C ASN A 173 7.71 -19.49 4.26
N ASN A 174 6.66 -18.75 3.91
CA ASN A 174 6.14 -18.66 2.55
C ASN A 174 6.86 -17.60 1.68
N MET A 175 7.70 -16.74 2.27
CA MET A 175 8.54 -15.82 1.51
C MET A 175 9.57 -16.55 0.67
N ASP A 176 10.01 -15.94 -0.43
CA ASP A 176 11.17 -16.43 -1.18
C ASP A 176 12.46 -16.40 -0.31
N SER A 177 13.50 -17.07 -0.77
CA SER A 177 14.76 -17.19 -0.05
C SER A 177 15.43 -15.84 0.23
N LEU A 178 15.31 -14.88 -0.69
CA LEU A 178 15.91 -13.55 -0.57
C LEU A 178 15.19 -12.72 0.50
N ARG A 179 13.83 -12.67 0.45
CA ARG A 179 13.00 -11.91 1.41
C ARG A 179 13.16 -12.50 2.79
N LYS A 180 13.04 -13.82 2.91
CA LYS A 180 13.25 -14.54 4.17
C LYS A 180 14.62 -14.28 4.79
N ARG A 181 15.69 -14.30 3.97
CA ARG A 181 17.03 -13.98 4.42
C ARG A 181 17.17 -12.53 4.90
N ASN A 182 16.68 -11.58 4.10
CA ASN A 182 16.78 -10.15 4.43
C ASN A 182 15.95 -9.80 5.66
N THR A 183 14.73 -10.30 5.78
CA THR A 183 13.88 -10.12 6.97
C THR A 183 14.55 -10.65 8.23
N LYS A 184 15.16 -11.86 8.17
CA LYS A 184 15.92 -12.39 9.31
C LYS A 184 17.22 -11.61 9.61
N LYS A 185 17.82 -10.99 8.59
CA LYS A 185 19.06 -10.24 8.73
C LYS A 185 18.85 -8.87 9.39
N VAL A 186 17.66 -8.32 9.30
CA VAL A 186 17.30 -6.99 9.85
C VAL A 186 17.74 -6.84 11.30
N GLN A 187 17.36 -7.79 12.16
CA GLN A 187 17.75 -7.78 13.58
C GLN A 187 19.26 -7.84 13.78
N LYS A 188 19.95 -8.68 12.99
CA LYS A 188 21.42 -8.82 13.05
C LYS A 188 22.19 -7.60 12.52
N ASN A 189 21.50 -6.70 11.84
CA ASN A 189 22.07 -5.45 11.34
C ASN A 189 21.78 -4.25 12.26
N GLY A 190 21.27 -4.48 13.47
CA GLY A 190 20.95 -3.43 14.43
C GLY A 190 19.80 -2.51 14.00
N VAL A 191 19.00 -2.93 13.01
CA VAL A 191 17.87 -2.12 12.52
C VAL A 191 16.70 -2.25 13.47
N LYS A 192 16.21 -1.11 13.95
CA LYS A 192 15.00 -0.95 14.76
C LYS A 192 13.94 -0.21 13.99
N VAL A 193 12.68 -0.36 14.39
CA VAL A 193 11.55 0.39 13.82
C VAL A 193 10.84 1.16 14.93
N ARG A 194 10.49 2.41 14.67
CA ARG A 194 9.59 3.24 15.46
C ARG A 194 8.63 3.99 14.58
N PHE A 195 7.58 4.54 15.13
CA PHE A 195 6.63 5.36 14.37
C PHE A 195 6.97 6.83 14.54
N LEU A 196 6.92 7.57 13.43
CA LEU A 196 7.09 9.03 13.40
C LEU A 196 5.78 9.72 13.79
N ASP A 197 5.89 10.84 14.50
CA ASP A 197 4.78 11.75 14.73
C ASP A 197 4.68 12.84 13.65
N GLU A 198 3.70 13.75 13.78
CA GLU A 198 3.47 14.81 12.80
C GLU A 198 4.68 15.74 12.67
N ASN A 199 5.41 16.04 13.75
CA ASN A 199 6.56 16.93 13.73
C ASN A 199 7.77 16.31 13.05
N GLU A 200 7.83 14.99 13.00
CA GLU A 200 8.92 14.21 12.40
C GLU A 200 8.65 13.78 10.94
N LEU A 201 7.49 14.14 10.38
CA LEU A 201 7.10 13.72 9.03
C LEU A 201 8.11 14.19 7.95
N HIS A 202 8.86 15.25 8.21
CA HIS A 202 9.94 15.72 7.35
C HIS A 202 11.02 14.66 7.10
N ILE A 203 11.25 13.73 8.06
CA ILE A 203 12.19 12.60 7.89
C ILE A 203 11.67 11.65 6.81
N PHE A 204 10.39 11.32 6.82
CA PHE A 204 9.79 10.51 5.75
C PHE A 204 9.86 11.25 4.40
N ARG A 205 9.60 12.57 4.38
CA ARG A 205 9.66 13.38 3.16
C ARG A 205 11.04 13.33 2.51
N SER A 206 12.13 13.46 3.27
CA SER A 206 13.49 13.39 2.72
C SER A 206 13.78 12.07 2.00
N PHE A 207 13.26 10.94 2.51
CA PHE A 207 13.36 9.64 1.81
C PHE A 207 12.53 9.58 0.52
N MET A 208 11.38 10.25 0.48
CA MET A 208 10.56 10.30 -0.73
C MET A 208 11.22 11.16 -1.81
N GLU A 209 11.81 12.29 -1.45
CA GLU A 209 12.58 13.17 -2.35
C GLU A 209 13.75 12.39 -2.98
N GLU A 210 14.60 11.76 -2.18
CA GLU A 210 15.72 10.94 -2.68
C GLU A 210 15.23 9.79 -3.59
N THR A 211 14.08 9.17 -3.25
CA THR A 211 13.52 8.08 -4.03
C THR A 211 12.97 8.59 -5.37
N SER A 212 12.33 9.77 -5.39
CA SER A 212 11.77 10.37 -6.61
C SER A 212 12.88 10.75 -7.60
N GLU A 213 13.96 11.36 -7.11
CA GLU A 213 15.14 11.70 -7.91
C GLU A 213 15.79 10.45 -8.53
N THR A 214 15.90 9.37 -7.75
CA THR A 214 16.55 8.14 -8.20
C THR A 214 15.72 7.35 -9.21
N LYS A 215 14.38 7.39 -9.10
CA LYS A 215 13.45 6.58 -9.91
C LYS A 215 12.74 7.38 -11.00
N ASP A 216 13.09 8.64 -11.17
CA ASP A 216 12.54 9.55 -12.19
C ASP A 216 11.00 9.59 -12.19
N PHE A 217 10.41 9.79 -11.01
CA PHE A 217 8.97 10.06 -10.89
C PHE A 217 8.74 11.38 -10.15
N VAL A 218 7.62 12.03 -10.47
CA VAL A 218 7.22 13.26 -9.77
C VAL A 218 6.63 12.90 -8.42
N ASP A 219 7.32 13.27 -7.33
CA ASP A 219 6.78 13.11 -5.99
C ASP A 219 5.60 14.07 -5.76
N ARG A 220 4.84 13.80 -4.72
CA ARG A 220 3.71 14.62 -4.31
C ARG A 220 4.16 15.92 -3.68
N GLU A 221 3.32 16.96 -3.78
CA GLU A 221 3.55 18.24 -3.10
C GLU A 221 3.76 18.03 -1.59
N ASP A 222 4.51 18.94 -0.95
CA ASP A 222 4.93 18.78 0.44
C ASP A 222 3.77 18.54 1.41
N ASP A 223 2.68 19.27 1.25
CA ASP A 223 1.50 19.17 2.10
C ASP A 223 0.69 17.87 1.94
N PHE A 224 0.95 17.10 0.89
CA PHE A 224 0.14 15.93 0.54
C PHE A 224 0.09 14.88 1.65
N TYR A 225 1.23 14.57 2.26
CA TYR A 225 1.32 13.58 3.34
C TYR A 225 0.88 14.17 4.69
N TYR A 226 1.20 15.44 4.96
CA TYR A 226 0.75 16.15 6.15
C TYR A 226 -0.77 16.22 6.23
N HIS A 227 -1.44 16.58 5.15
CA HIS A 227 -2.91 16.60 5.10
C HIS A 227 -3.51 15.22 5.34
N ARG A 228 -2.89 14.15 4.83
CA ARG A 228 -3.37 12.79 5.11
C ARG A 228 -3.19 12.41 6.57
N LEU A 229 -2.02 12.62 7.13
CA LEU A 229 -1.76 12.34 8.53
C LEU A 229 -2.77 13.08 9.43
N LYS A 230 -3.01 14.35 9.17
CA LYS A 230 -3.95 15.19 9.91
C LYS A 230 -5.39 14.70 9.84
N HIS A 231 -5.89 14.32 8.67
CA HIS A 231 -7.30 13.99 8.47
C HIS A 231 -7.62 12.51 8.69
N TYR A 232 -6.68 11.61 8.42
CA TYR A 232 -6.87 10.19 8.71
C TYR A 232 -6.51 9.81 10.16
N LYS A 233 -5.79 10.70 10.89
CA LYS A 233 -5.47 10.56 12.33
C LYS A 233 -4.81 9.21 12.65
N ASP A 234 -5.37 8.46 13.58
CA ASP A 234 -4.96 7.12 14.02
C ASP A 234 -4.99 6.04 12.94
N ARG A 235 -5.55 6.38 11.78
CA ARG A 235 -5.57 5.49 10.60
C ARG A 235 -4.33 5.63 9.70
N VAL A 236 -3.36 6.46 10.08
CA VAL A 236 -2.07 6.59 9.40
C VAL A 236 -0.95 6.20 10.35
N LEU A 237 -0.06 5.33 9.89
CA LEU A 237 1.19 5.00 10.56
C LEU A 237 2.37 5.30 9.64
N VAL A 238 3.42 5.91 10.22
CA VAL A 238 4.64 6.27 9.49
C VAL A 238 5.84 5.60 10.17
N PRO A 239 6.08 4.30 9.91
CA PRO A 239 7.23 3.60 10.47
C PRO A 239 8.55 4.11 9.88
N LEU A 240 9.53 4.33 10.75
CA LEU A 240 10.91 4.66 10.47
C LEU A 240 11.81 3.49 10.86
N ALA A 241 12.54 2.95 9.92
CA ALA A 241 13.65 2.04 10.19
C ALA A 241 14.93 2.85 10.42
N TYR A 242 15.63 2.56 11.51
CA TYR A 242 16.84 3.27 11.90
C TYR A 242 17.82 2.33 12.59
N ILE A 243 19.08 2.74 12.66
CA ILE A 243 20.13 2.08 13.45
C ILE A 243 20.36 2.92 14.70
N ASP A 244 20.32 2.27 15.86
CA ASP A 244 20.67 2.84 17.15
C ASP A 244 22.09 2.38 17.52
N PHE A 245 23.07 3.21 17.27
CA PHE A 245 24.47 2.89 17.50
C PHE A 245 24.82 2.72 18.98
N THR A 246 24.02 3.29 19.89
CA THR A 246 24.25 3.15 21.34
C THR A 246 24.01 1.72 21.82
N THR A 247 23.21 0.95 21.08
CA THR A 247 22.96 -0.48 21.35
C THR A 247 23.70 -1.38 20.36
N TYR A 248 23.74 -1.02 19.08
CA TYR A 248 24.31 -1.86 18.02
C TYR A 248 25.82 -2.09 18.15
N ILE A 249 26.62 -1.03 18.46
CA ILE A 249 28.08 -1.16 18.64
C ILE A 249 28.43 -2.04 19.84
N PRO A 250 27.84 -1.85 21.03
CA PRO A 250 28.05 -2.78 22.16
C PRO A 250 27.68 -4.24 21.85
N GLU A 251 26.58 -4.49 21.11
CA GLU A 251 26.19 -5.84 20.68
C GLU A 251 27.27 -6.47 19.80
N LEU A 252 27.75 -5.76 18.78
CA LEU A 252 28.83 -6.22 17.91
C LEU A 252 30.14 -6.52 18.68
N LYS A 253 30.52 -5.65 19.64
CA LYS A 253 31.68 -5.85 20.49
C LYS A 253 31.51 -7.06 21.42
N SER A 254 30.34 -7.35 21.90
CA SER A 254 30.00 -8.55 22.63
C SER A 254 30.15 -9.82 21.78
N GLU A 255 29.65 -9.79 20.55
CA GLU A 255 29.82 -10.88 19.58
C GLU A 255 31.29 -11.10 19.25
N GLU A 256 32.10 -10.05 19.10
CA GLU A 256 33.54 -10.13 18.88
C GLU A 256 34.23 -10.90 20.01
N GLN A 257 33.93 -10.56 21.28
CA GLN A 257 34.46 -11.28 22.43
C GLN A 257 34.06 -12.75 22.42
N ASP A 258 32.86 -13.08 22.02
CA ASP A 258 32.41 -14.47 21.94
C ASP A 258 33.10 -15.25 20.81
N PHE A 259 33.37 -14.61 19.65
CA PHE A 259 34.23 -15.23 18.62
C PHE A 259 35.63 -15.52 19.13
N HIS A 260 36.27 -14.60 19.83
CA HIS A 260 37.59 -14.84 20.44
C HIS A 260 37.59 -16.02 21.41
N LYS A 261 36.57 -16.12 22.29
CA LYS A 261 36.42 -17.27 23.21
C LYS A 261 36.28 -18.60 22.47
N GLN A 262 35.46 -18.61 21.40
CA GLN A 262 35.22 -19.82 20.61
C GLN A 262 36.46 -20.24 19.81
N ILE A 263 37.22 -19.30 19.27
CA ILE A 263 38.49 -19.55 18.58
C ILE A 263 39.48 -20.14 19.54
N ALA A 264 39.71 -19.52 20.71
CA ALA A 264 40.64 -20.01 21.74
C ALA A 264 40.27 -21.42 22.22
N LYS A 265 38.98 -21.73 22.37
CA LYS A 265 38.52 -23.08 22.69
C LYS A 265 38.85 -24.08 21.58
N THR A 266 38.66 -23.70 20.34
CA THR A 266 38.91 -24.56 19.17
C THR A 266 40.41 -24.78 18.97
N GLU A 267 41.24 -23.79 19.27
CA GLU A 267 42.71 -23.91 19.26
C GLU A 267 43.21 -24.91 20.29
N LYS A 268 42.69 -24.87 21.53
CA LYS A 268 43.01 -25.89 22.55
C LYS A 268 42.59 -27.31 22.15
N GLU A 269 41.55 -27.46 21.36
CA GLU A 269 41.16 -28.77 20.80
C GLU A 269 42.15 -29.22 19.72
N LEU A 270 42.65 -28.29 18.90
CA LEU A 270 43.65 -28.56 17.87
C LEU A 270 45.03 -28.84 18.42
N GLU A 271 45.41 -28.23 19.54
CA GLU A 271 46.66 -28.59 20.25
C GLU A 271 46.70 -30.08 20.65
N LYS A 272 45.53 -30.64 21.02
CA LYS A 272 45.41 -32.06 21.38
C LYS A 272 45.29 -32.98 20.17
N ARG A 273 44.76 -32.49 19.05
CA ARG A 273 44.49 -33.23 17.80
C ARG A 273 44.72 -32.31 16.59
N PRO A 274 45.99 -32.10 16.18
CA PRO A 274 46.35 -31.13 15.15
C PRO A 274 45.69 -31.39 13.77
N ASP A 275 45.47 -32.65 13.43
CA ASP A 275 44.92 -33.08 12.14
C ASP A 275 43.38 -33.17 12.13
N ASN A 276 42.70 -32.66 13.15
CA ASN A 276 41.26 -32.68 13.23
C ASN A 276 40.65 -31.67 12.21
N GLN A 277 40.34 -32.13 11.01
CA GLN A 277 39.80 -31.33 9.91
C GLN A 277 38.53 -30.59 10.28
N LYS A 278 37.65 -31.16 11.14
CA LYS A 278 36.42 -30.51 11.61
C LYS A 278 36.75 -29.28 12.48
N SER A 279 37.72 -29.36 13.39
CA SER A 279 38.16 -28.24 14.23
C SER A 279 38.90 -27.18 13.41
N LEU A 280 39.68 -27.57 12.39
CA LEU A 280 40.33 -26.64 11.47
C LEU A 280 39.28 -25.84 10.68
N ASN A 281 38.29 -26.50 10.08
CA ASN A 281 37.20 -25.84 9.34
C ASN A 281 36.39 -24.91 10.24
N LYS A 282 36.12 -25.35 11.50
CA LYS A 282 35.41 -24.51 12.49
C LYS A 282 36.21 -23.24 12.82
N LYS A 283 37.53 -23.37 13.06
CA LYS A 283 38.41 -22.23 13.34
C LYS A 283 38.40 -21.24 12.18
N ASN A 284 38.56 -21.71 10.95
CA ASN A 284 38.56 -20.86 9.74
C ASN A 284 37.23 -20.12 9.60
N ASN A 285 36.11 -20.80 9.81
CA ASN A 285 34.78 -20.16 9.75
C ASN A 285 34.61 -19.11 10.85
N LEU A 286 35.08 -19.36 12.06
CA LEU A 286 35.00 -18.38 13.16
C LEU A 286 35.90 -17.17 12.89
N MET A 287 37.09 -17.36 12.31
CA MET A 287 37.97 -16.24 11.91
C MET A 287 37.35 -15.38 10.85
N GLN A 288 36.70 -15.95 9.84
CA GLN A 288 35.97 -15.20 8.84
C GLN A 288 34.79 -14.42 9.42
N GLN A 289 34.05 -15.00 10.37
CA GLN A 289 32.98 -14.31 11.08
C GLN A 289 33.49 -13.16 11.95
N LEU A 290 34.62 -13.36 12.63
CA LEU A 290 35.29 -12.33 13.42
C LEU A 290 35.70 -11.14 12.54
N GLU A 291 36.39 -11.40 11.43
CA GLU A 291 36.80 -10.37 10.48
C GLU A 291 35.59 -9.58 9.95
N ALA A 292 34.52 -10.27 9.56
CA ALA A 292 33.28 -9.64 9.12
C ALA A 292 32.62 -8.83 10.24
N ASN A 293 32.68 -9.26 11.49
CA ASN A 293 32.16 -8.52 12.65
C ASN A 293 32.97 -7.26 12.92
N GLN A 294 34.31 -7.35 12.86
CA GLN A 294 35.21 -6.20 13.03
C GLN A 294 34.99 -5.13 11.95
N ALA A 295 34.78 -5.54 10.70
CA ALA A 295 34.42 -4.61 9.63
C ALA A 295 33.11 -3.88 9.95
N LYS A 296 32.10 -4.57 10.49
CA LYS A 296 30.83 -3.94 10.91
C LYS A 296 31.01 -2.98 12.08
N ILE A 297 31.83 -3.31 13.06
CA ILE A 297 32.16 -2.41 14.19
C ILE A 297 32.74 -1.11 13.62
N GLN A 298 33.76 -1.24 12.77
CA GLN A 298 34.41 -0.08 12.15
C GLN A 298 33.43 0.80 11.35
N GLU A 299 32.59 0.18 10.53
CA GLU A 299 31.53 0.89 9.78
C GLU A 299 30.57 1.59 10.73
N ALA A 300 30.07 0.90 11.76
CA ALA A 300 29.12 1.44 12.72
C ALA A 300 29.71 2.63 13.49
N GLU A 301 30.97 2.57 13.93
CA GLU A 301 31.67 3.65 14.61
C GLU A 301 31.88 4.87 13.69
N GLN A 302 32.21 4.65 12.42
CA GLN A 302 32.32 5.74 11.41
C GLN A 302 30.98 6.41 11.15
N LEU A 303 29.91 5.61 11.00
CA LEU A 303 28.55 6.14 10.79
C LEU A 303 28.05 6.88 12.02
N GLN A 304 28.32 6.39 13.24
CA GLN A 304 27.99 7.09 14.47
C GLN A 304 28.71 8.45 14.56
N ALA A 305 30.02 8.48 14.23
CA ALA A 305 30.78 9.73 14.24
C ALA A 305 30.26 10.76 13.22
N LYS A 306 29.72 10.30 12.08
CA LYS A 306 29.20 11.16 11.00
C LYS A 306 27.75 11.59 11.25
N HIS A 307 26.89 10.72 11.75
CA HIS A 307 25.44 10.89 11.79
C HIS A 307 24.87 10.99 13.21
N GLY A 308 25.68 10.80 14.26
CA GLY A 308 25.22 10.74 15.65
C GLY A 308 24.69 9.34 16.03
N ASP A 309 24.03 9.26 17.17
CA ASP A 309 23.65 8.00 17.79
C ASP A 309 22.53 7.25 17.07
N MET A 310 21.75 7.96 16.24
CA MET A 310 20.62 7.37 15.51
C MET A 310 20.72 7.70 14.01
N LEU A 311 20.77 6.67 13.16
CA LEU A 311 20.80 6.80 11.71
C LEU A 311 19.48 6.34 11.09
N PRO A 312 18.62 7.26 10.60
CA PRO A 312 17.48 6.93 9.79
C PRO A 312 17.91 6.30 8.45
N ILE A 313 17.27 5.19 8.03
CA ILE A 313 17.67 4.47 6.81
C ILE A 313 16.54 4.21 5.83
N SER A 314 15.29 4.17 6.30
CA SER A 314 14.11 3.98 5.46
C SER A 314 12.85 4.40 6.20
N ALA A 315 11.85 4.91 5.50
CA ALA A 315 10.54 5.18 6.09
C ALA A 315 9.41 4.78 5.15
N GLY A 316 8.23 4.51 5.74
CA GLY A 316 7.01 4.15 5.01
C GLY A 316 5.83 4.98 5.47
N PHE A 317 4.82 5.12 4.62
CA PHE A 317 3.54 5.75 4.92
C PHE A 317 2.43 4.74 4.69
N PHE A 318 1.68 4.42 5.73
CA PHE A 318 0.65 3.39 5.72
C PHE A 318 -0.70 3.98 6.07
N ILE A 319 -1.74 3.52 5.37
CA ILE A 319 -3.13 3.84 5.71
C ILE A 319 -3.82 2.56 6.13
N ILE A 320 -4.55 2.62 7.24
CA ILE A 320 -5.10 1.44 7.91
C ILE A 320 -6.62 1.57 7.99
N ASN A 321 -7.31 0.51 7.67
CA ASN A 321 -8.72 0.32 7.99
C ASN A 321 -8.92 -1.07 8.63
N PRO A 322 -10.11 -1.43 9.11
CA PRO A 322 -10.35 -2.73 9.76
C PRO A 322 -10.07 -3.97 8.89
N PHE A 323 -9.90 -3.82 7.57
CA PHE A 323 -9.75 -4.93 6.62
C PHE A 323 -8.40 -4.99 5.94
N GLU A 324 -7.68 -3.87 5.87
CA GLU A 324 -6.37 -3.86 5.25
C GLU A 324 -5.41 -2.82 5.83
N VAL A 325 -4.13 -3.20 5.87
CA VAL A 325 -2.98 -2.31 6.06
C VAL A 325 -2.44 -2.00 4.67
N VAL A 326 -2.55 -0.76 4.23
CA VAL A 326 -2.13 -0.34 2.88
C VAL A 326 -0.76 0.34 2.93
N TYR A 327 0.23 -0.25 2.28
CA TYR A 327 1.54 0.39 2.03
C TYR A 327 1.40 1.44 0.94
N TYR A 328 1.12 2.67 1.35
CA TYR A 328 0.78 3.76 0.43
C TYR A 328 2.01 4.33 -0.30
N ALA A 329 3.12 4.55 0.43
CA ALA A 329 4.38 5.06 -0.10
C ALA A 329 5.54 4.68 0.82
N GLY A 330 6.77 4.74 0.30
CA GLY A 330 7.97 4.55 1.11
C GLY A 330 9.25 4.80 0.34
N GLY A 331 10.27 5.23 1.09
CA GLY A 331 11.60 5.54 0.59
C GLY A 331 12.70 4.91 1.43
N THR A 332 13.87 4.75 0.85
CA THR A 332 15.06 4.17 1.48
C THR A 332 16.27 4.94 1.00
N ALA A 333 17.14 5.38 1.94
CA ALA A 333 18.41 5.98 1.60
C ALA A 333 19.28 5.01 0.79
N ASN A 334 19.71 5.43 -0.38
CA ASN A 334 20.48 4.59 -1.31
C ASN A 334 21.80 4.11 -0.70
N GLU A 335 22.49 4.99 0.04
CA GLU A 335 23.75 4.69 0.73
C GLU A 335 23.58 3.54 1.73
N PHE A 336 22.40 3.42 2.39
CA PHE A 336 22.17 2.49 3.49
C PHE A 336 21.31 1.27 3.12
N ARG A 337 21.12 0.97 1.85
CA ARG A 337 20.30 -0.18 1.38
C ARG A 337 20.75 -1.53 1.92
N HIS A 338 22.06 -1.70 2.18
CA HIS A 338 22.63 -2.95 2.68
C HIS A 338 22.17 -3.31 4.10
N PHE A 339 21.68 -2.33 4.89
CA PHE A 339 21.05 -2.58 6.20
C PHE A 339 19.64 -3.16 6.10
N ALA A 340 19.02 -3.13 4.91
CA ALA A 340 17.70 -3.72 4.66
C ALA A 340 16.54 -3.04 5.41
N GLY A 341 16.57 -1.71 5.60
CA GLY A 341 15.54 -0.95 6.32
C GLY A 341 14.13 -1.12 5.75
N SER A 342 13.95 -1.17 4.42
CA SER A 342 12.65 -1.43 3.82
C SER A 342 12.05 -2.78 4.21
N TYR A 343 12.88 -3.82 4.40
CA TYR A 343 12.41 -5.13 4.88
C TYR A 343 11.98 -5.08 6.35
N ALA A 344 12.65 -4.25 7.17
CA ALA A 344 12.26 -4.02 8.54
C ALA A 344 10.86 -3.41 8.61
N ILE A 345 10.60 -2.36 7.82
CA ILE A 345 9.30 -1.69 7.75
C ILE A 345 8.20 -2.65 7.29
N GLN A 346 8.43 -3.38 6.20
CA GLN A 346 7.43 -4.33 5.70
C GLN A 346 7.13 -5.41 6.75
N TRP A 347 8.17 -5.92 7.42
CA TRP A 347 8.00 -6.96 8.43
C TRP A 347 7.25 -6.45 9.66
N GLU A 348 7.57 -5.26 10.14
CA GLU A 348 6.86 -4.59 11.24
C GLU A 348 5.38 -4.45 10.93
N MET A 349 5.04 -3.93 9.75
CA MET A 349 3.66 -3.66 9.37
C MET A 349 2.86 -4.92 9.02
N ILE A 350 3.52 -5.98 8.56
CA ILE A 350 2.89 -7.30 8.41
C ILE A 350 2.55 -7.88 9.79
N ASN A 351 3.47 -7.79 10.76
CA ASN A 351 3.20 -8.21 12.14
C ASN A 351 2.10 -7.37 12.77
N TYR A 352 2.10 -6.05 12.54
CA TYR A 352 1.02 -5.17 12.97
C TYR A 352 -0.34 -5.65 12.47
N ALA A 353 -0.45 -6.03 11.19
CA ALA A 353 -1.70 -6.56 10.64
C ALA A 353 -2.14 -7.86 11.35
N ILE A 354 -1.21 -8.78 11.61
CA ILE A 354 -1.48 -10.04 12.31
C ILE A 354 -1.93 -9.78 13.75
N GLU A 355 -1.21 -8.95 14.49
CA GLU A 355 -1.47 -8.63 15.91
C GLU A 355 -2.80 -7.89 16.12
N HIS A 356 -3.19 -7.03 15.17
CA HIS A 356 -4.45 -6.30 15.21
C HIS A 356 -5.60 -7.00 14.48
N HIS A 357 -5.40 -8.26 14.06
CA HIS A 357 -6.42 -9.07 13.37
C HIS A 357 -6.96 -8.42 12.08
N ILE A 358 -6.12 -7.65 11.39
CA ILE A 358 -6.45 -7.06 10.09
C ILE A 358 -6.13 -8.11 9.02
N PRO A 359 -7.12 -8.60 8.25
CA PRO A 359 -6.96 -9.81 7.43
C PRO A 359 -6.02 -9.65 6.23
N ARG A 360 -5.76 -8.42 5.79
CA ARG A 360 -5.03 -8.18 4.55
C ARG A 360 -3.89 -7.17 4.73
N TYR A 361 -2.75 -7.50 4.13
CA TYR A 361 -1.66 -6.55 3.93
C TYR A 361 -1.56 -6.21 2.44
N ASN A 362 -1.88 -4.96 2.09
CA ASN A 362 -1.96 -4.49 0.72
C ASN A 362 -0.68 -3.69 0.38
N PHE A 363 0.21 -4.29 -0.41
CA PHE A 363 1.39 -3.60 -0.96
C PHE A 363 1.03 -2.50 -1.97
N TYR A 364 -0.24 -2.26 -2.20
CA TYR A 364 -0.82 -1.31 -3.11
C TYR A 364 -0.54 -1.61 -4.59
N GLY A 365 -0.66 -0.57 -5.44
CA GLY A 365 -0.74 -0.72 -6.88
C GLY A 365 0.50 -1.29 -7.56
N ILE A 366 0.25 -1.99 -8.67
CA ILE A 366 1.22 -2.34 -9.70
C ILE A 366 0.61 -2.02 -11.07
N SER A 367 1.46 -1.90 -12.10
CA SER A 367 1.02 -1.51 -13.46
C SER A 367 0.08 -2.53 -14.13
N GLY A 368 0.15 -3.80 -13.74
CA GLY A 368 -0.52 -4.90 -14.44
C GLY A 368 0.21 -5.33 -15.72
N HIS A 369 1.42 -4.82 -15.95
CA HIS A 369 2.35 -5.33 -16.96
C HIS A 369 3.26 -6.35 -16.27
N PHE A 370 3.16 -7.61 -16.70
CA PHE A 370 3.86 -8.74 -16.06
C PHE A 370 5.13 -9.14 -16.83
N THR A 371 5.77 -8.19 -17.50
CA THR A 371 6.98 -8.39 -18.29
C THR A 371 8.22 -7.84 -17.56
N GLU A 372 9.40 -8.34 -17.91
CA GLU A 372 10.66 -7.91 -17.27
C GLU A 372 11.04 -6.46 -17.58
N ASP A 373 10.53 -5.89 -18.66
CA ASP A 373 10.72 -4.51 -19.10
C ASP A 373 9.63 -3.56 -18.63
N ALA A 374 8.69 -4.03 -17.80
CA ALA A 374 7.65 -3.17 -17.22
C ALA A 374 8.27 -2.04 -16.37
N GLU A 375 7.66 -0.87 -16.41
CA GLU A 375 8.10 0.33 -15.67
C GLU A 375 8.25 0.09 -14.15
N ASP A 376 7.48 -0.86 -13.60
CA ASP A 376 7.49 -1.24 -12.19
C ASP A 376 8.02 -2.67 -11.94
N ALA A 377 8.74 -3.29 -12.89
CA ALA A 377 9.23 -4.67 -12.77
C ALA A 377 9.98 -4.94 -11.46
N GLY A 378 10.80 -3.98 -11.00
CA GLY A 378 11.51 -4.08 -9.71
C GLY A 378 10.56 -4.11 -8.50
N VAL A 379 9.47 -3.34 -8.56
CA VAL A 379 8.42 -3.29 -7.51
C VAL A 379 7.62 -4.58 -7.51
N VAL A 380 7.22 -5.07 -8.70
CA VAL A 380 6.53 -6.36 -8.88
C VAL A 380 7.38 -7.50 -8.31
N LYS A 381 8.66 -7.56 -8.68
CA LYS A 381 9.61 -8.56 -8.15
C LYS A 381 9.77 -8.47 -6.63
N PHE A 382 9.79 -7.25 -6.07
CA PHE A 382 9.83 -7.06 -4.61
C PHE A 382 8.59 -7.65 -3.94
N LYS A 383 7.40 -7.31 -4.40
CA LYS A 383 6.11 -7.77 -3.84
C LYS A 383 5.90 -9.28 -4.02
N LYS A 384 6.25 -9.82 -5.19
CA LYS A 384 6.23 -11.27 -5.48
C LYS A 384 6.96 -12.08 -4.42
N GLY A 385 8.11 -11.60 -3.96
CA GLY A 385 8.93 -12.35 -2.99
C GLY A 385 8.30 -12.52 -1.61
N TYR A 386 7.28 -11.74 -1.27
CA TYR A 386 6.47 -11.94 -0.05
C TYR A 386 5.37 -13.00 -0.23
N ASN A 387 5.26 -13.61 -1.40
CA ASN A 387 4.20 -14.52 -1.78
C ASN A 387 2.81 -13.88 -1.71
N ALA A 388 2.73 -12.59 -2.07
CA ALA A 388 1.48 -11.87 -2.23
C ALA A 388 0.80 -12.29 -3.54
N ASP A 389 -0.52 -12.18 -3.61
CA ASP A 389 -1.30 -12.34 -4.84
C ASP A 389 -1.54 -10.99 -5.52
N VAL A 390 -1.92 -10.99 -6.77
CA VAL A 390 -2.36 -9.80 -7.50
C VAL A 390 -3.87 -9.85 -7.66
N ILE A 391 -4.56 -8.87 -7.07
CA ILE A 391 -6.00 -8.69 -7.23
C ILE A 391 -6.25 -7.68 -8.35
N GLU A 392 -6.94 -8.12 -9.38
CA GLU A 392 -7.41 -7.30 -10.49
C GLU A 392 -8.86 -6.91 -10.25
N TYR A 393 -9.16 -5.60 -10.25
CA TYR A 393 -10.49 -5.06 -10.00
C TYR A 393 -11.26 -4.84 -11.30
N VAL A 394 -12.59 -4.75 -11.20
CA VAL A 394 -13.49 -4.56 -12.37
C VAL A 394 -13.20 -3.29 -13.16
N GLY A 395 -12.62 -2.25 -12.54
CA GLY A 395 -12.28 -0.98 -13.19
C GLY A 395 -13.43 0.02 -13.22
N ASP A 396 -13.27 1.04 -14.07
CA ASP A 396 -14.14 2.21 -14.10
C ASP A 396 -15.35 2.04 -15.02
N PHE A 397 -16.49 2.57 -14.56
CA PHE A 397 -17.70 2.68 -15.34
C PHE A 397 -18.17 4.14 -15.37
N ILE A 398 -18.61 4.61 -16.52
CA ILE A 398 -19.19 5.96 -16.70
C ILE A 398 -20.65 5.87 -17.09
N LYS A 399 -21.48 6.68 -16.44
CA LYS A 399 -22.86 6.92 -16.87
C LYS A 399 -23.05 8.37 -17.30
N PRO A 400 -23.26 8.64 -18.59
CA PRO A 400 -23.71 9.94 -19.07
C PRO A 400 -25.08 10.29 -18.50
N VAL A 401 -25.16 11.36 -17.71
CA VAL A 401 -26.41 11.85 -17.10
C VAL A 401 -27.12 12.80 -18.03
N ARG A 402 -26.36 13.61 -18.80
CA ARG A 402 -26.86 14.55 -19.81
C ARG A 402 -26.25 14.19 -21.17
N LYS A 403 -26.77 13.13 -21.78
CA LYS A 403 -26.21 12.50 -22.98
C LYS A 403 -25.81 13.47 -24.11
N PRO A 404 -26.64 14.47 -24.55
CA PRO A 404 -26.23 15.37 -25.63
C PRO A 404 -25.00 16.20 -25.30
N PHE A 405 -24.95 16.77 -24.09
CA PHE A 405 -23.83 17.58 -23.61
C PHE A 405 -22.58 16.72 -23.34
N TYR A 406 -22.75 15.49 -22.88
CA TYR A 406 -21.65 14.55 -22.69
C TYR A 406 -20.99 14.20 -24.04
N LYS A 407 -21.76 14.00 -25.11
CA LYS A 407 -21.21 13.77 -26.43
C LYS A 407 -20.39 14.96 -26.94
N ILE A 408 -20.88 16.18 -26.75
CA ILE A 408 -20.11 17.40 -27.07
C ILE A 408 -18.81 17.44 -26.27
N TYR A 409 -18.88 17.20 -24.96
CA TYR A 409 -17.71 17.19 -24.08
C TYR A 409 -16.64 16.20 -24.52
N THR A 410 -17.01 14.94 -24.79
CA THR A 410 -16.08 13.89 -25.23
C THR A 410 -15.45 14.20 -26.58
N THR A 411 -16.22 14.75 -27.53
CA THR A 411 -15.68 15.20 -28.82
C THR A 411 -14.65 16.33 -28.65
N LEU A 412 -14.95 17.32 -27.82
CA LEU A 412 -14.03 18.43 -27.55
C LEU A 412 -12.76 17.95 -26.85
N LYS A 413 -12.88 16.98 -25.93
CA LYS A 413 -11.73 16.37 -25.26
C LYS A 413 -10.83 15.64 -26.25
N GLN A 414 -11.39 14.82 -27.11
CA GLN A 414 -10.65 14.11 -28.17
C GLN A 414 -9.94 15.06 -29.15
N LEU A 415 -10.59 16.17 -29.52
CA LEU A 415 -9.96 17.19 -30.38
C LEU A 415 -8.77 17.85 -29.68
N LYS A 416 -8.88 18.20 -28.40
CA LYS A 416 -7.75 18.76 -27.60
C LYS A 416 -6.58 17.79 -27.49
N GLU A 417 -6.83 16.52 -27.31
CA GLU A 417 -5.79 15.48 -27.23
C GLU A 417 -5.06 15.30 -28.57
N LYS A 418 -5.80 15.40 -29.70
CA LYS A 418 -5.20 15.35 -31.04
C LYS A 418 -4.35 16.57 -31.38
N ILE A 419 -4.66 17.74 -30.81
CA ILE A 419 -3.90 19.00 -31.04
C ILE A 419 -2.61 19.02 -30.17
N LYS A 420 -2.58 18.28 -29.05
CA LYS A 420 -1.42 18.20 -28.17
C LYS A 420 -0.37 17.16 -28.59
N ARG A 421 -0.72 16.27 -29.52
CA ARG A 421 0.18 15.31 -30.18
C ARG A 421 0.73 15.94 -31.45
#